data_ec024c5d18bd9c960a6d75cb61d03220
#
_entry.id   ec024c5d18bd9c960a6d75cb61d03220
#
_cell.length_a   1.000
_cell.length_b   1.000
_cell.length_c   1.000
_cell.angle_alpha   90.00
_cell.angle_beta   90.00
_cell.angle_gamma   90.00
#
_symmetry.space_group_name_H-M   'P 1'
#
loop_
_entity.id
_entity.type
_entity.pdbx_description
1 polymer ?
#
loop_
_entity_poly.entity_id
_entity_poly.type
_entity_poly.pdbx_seq_one_letter_code
_entity_poly.pdbx_strand_id
1 'polypeptide(L)'
;MLVFSLYISVFLFLQQALSICYVFRSYEQYFHFLLLHFIASKPKIAKCQYCGDNFIPKTQRKTLYCDRIVKDGKTCKQIAPYENRKKLASTNRVIAEFDLSKGRMLRRLERTGIDKKESPIDISDEDFCRWLEKAADAKNHYLAGTLSEEEALQIIHVPTIQE
;
A
#
# COMPACT_ATOMS: atom_id res chain seq x y z
N MET A 1 34.12 35.30 7.46
CA MET A 1 34.03 34.04 8.21
C MET A 1 32.63 33.90 8.77
N LEU A 2 31.78 33.16 8.11
CA LEU A 2 30.40 32.89 8.57
C LEU A 2 30.44 31.67 9.51
N VAL A 3 30.21 31.89 10.79
CA VAL A 3 30.11 30.83 11.78
C VAL A 3 28.64 30.37 11.79
N PHE A 4 28.35 29.19 11.21
CA PHE A 4 27.04 28.58 11.34
C PHE A 4 27.01 27.81 12.67
N SER A 5 26.26 28.34 13.65
CA SER A 5 25.95 27.63 14.89
C SER A 5 24.62 26.88 14.71
N LEU A 6 24.70 25.56 14.64
CA LEU A 6 23.52 24.69 14.65
C LEU A 6 23.27 24.24 16.09
N TYR A 7 22.18 24.73 16.70
CA TYR A 7 21.68 24.25 18.01
C TYR A 7 20.82 22.99 17.77
N ILE A 8 21.34 21.86 18.20
CA ILE A 8 20.53 20.62 18.24
C ILE A 8 20.07 20.44 19.69
N SER A 9 18.82 20.78 19.98
CA SER A 9 18.16 20.47 21.25
C SER A 9 17.64 19.03 21.22
N VAL A 10 18.28 18.14 21.94
CA VAL A 10 17.75 16.79 22.19
C VAL A 10 16.95 16.86 23.48
N PHE A 11 15.62 16.87 23.38
CA PHE A 11 14.74 16.68 24.52
C PHE A 11 14.75 15.21 24.95
N LEU A 12 15.54 14.86 25.96
CA LEU A 12 15.35 13.65 26.74
C LEU A 12 14.50 14.01 27.96
N PHE A 13 13.34 13.45 28.08
CA PHE A 13 12.48 13.52 29.25
C PHE A 13 13.23 12.93 30.47
N LEU A 14 13.27 13.73 31.55
CA LEU A 14 13.81 13.47 32.87
C LEU A 14 15.34 13.61 33.07
N GLN A 15 15.67 14.69 33.77
CA GLN A 15 16.91 15.05 34.43
C GLN A 15 18.04 15.61 33.55
N GLN A 16 18.20 16.92 33.69
CA GLN A 16 19.33 17.75 33.25
C GLN A 16 19.59 17.73 31.73
N ALA A 17 18.98 18.68 31.03
CA ALA A 17 19.22 18.91 29.63
C ALA A 17 20.68 19.38 29.42
N LEU A 18 21.57 18.46 29.09
CA LEU A 18 22.87 18.78 28.50
C LEU A 18 22.65 19.17 27.03
N SER A 19 22.68 20.46 26.75
CA SER A 19 22.69 20.96 25.37
C SER A 19 24.11 20.75 24.80
N ILE A 20 24.24 19.81 23.86
CA ILE A 20 25.49 19.61 23.14
C ILE A 20 25.48 20.50 21.91
N CYS A 21 26.42 21.46 21.84
CA CYS A 21 26.60 22.35 20.71
C CYS A 21 27.79 21.89 19.86
N TYR A 22 27.56 21.61 18.57
CA TYR A 22 28.63 21.28 17.62
C TYR A 22 28.92 22.50 16.77
N VAL A 23 30.21 22.89 16.71
CA VAL A 23 30.68 24.00 15.89
C VAL A 23 31.53 23.45 14.74
N PHE A 24 31.13 23.71 13.51
CA PHE A 24 31.85 23.27 12.30
C PHE A 24 32.57 24.45 11.65
N ARG A 25 33.84 24.30 11.29
CA ARG A 25 34.64 25.31 10.61
C ARG A 25 34.59 25.20 9.09
N SER A 26 34.16 24.04 8.57
CA SER A 26 33.99 23.81 7.13
C SER A 26 32.80 22.90 6.83
N TYR A 27 32.30 22.96 5.59
CA TYR A 27 31.24 22.06 5.13
C TYR A 27 31.65 20.59 5.16
N GLU A 28 32.94 20.29 4.91
CA GLU A 28 33.48 18.92 5.00
C GLU A 28 33.31 18.34 6.40
N GLN A 29 33.65 19.10 7.45
CA GLN A 29 33.48 18.65 8.84
C GLN A 29 32.02 18.39 9.16
N TYR A 30 31.10 19.25 8.68
CA TYR A 30 29.68 19.06 8.85
C TYR A 30 29.18 17.77 8.15
N PHE A 31 29.57 17.55 6.89
CA PHE A 31 29.17 16.33 6.16
C PHE A 31 29.78 15.07 6.76
N HIS A 32 31.02 15.08 7.20
CA HIS A 32 31.64 13.95 7.91
C HIS A 32 30.89 13.65 9.21
N PHE A 33 30.51 14.66 9.98
CA PHE A 33 29.71 14.47 11.19
C PHE A 33 28.34 13.84 10.87
N LEU A 34 27.62 14.34 9.86
CA LEU A 34 26.34 13.77 9.45
C LEU A 34 26.51 12.31 9.00
N LEU A 35 27.54 12.00 8.24
CA LEU A 35 27.82 10.65 7.76
C LEU A 35 28.11 9.69 8.93
N LEU A 36 28.96 10.10 9.86
CA LEU A 36 29.27 9.30 11.05
C LEU A 36 28.03 9.08 11.92
N HIS A 37 27.22 10.13 12.12
CA HIS A 37 25.98 10.02 12.86
C HIS A 37 24.97 9.08 12.17
N PHE A 38 24.86 9.17 10.85
CA PHE A 38 24.06 8.27 10.03
C PHE A 38 24.50 6.81 10.18
N ILE A 39 25.82 6.53 10.05
CA ILE A 39 26.39 5.19 10.22
C ILE A 39 26.13 4.67 11.63
N ALA A 40 26.36 5.51 12.66
CA ALA A 40 26.16 5.14 14.06
C ALA A 40 24.69 4.82 14.39
N SER A 41 23.73 5.48 13.73
CA SER A 41 22.30 5.22 13.89
C SER A 41 21.84 3.89 13.27
N LYS A 42 22.71 3.20 12.50
CA LYS A 42 22.42 1.91 11.83
C LYS A 42 21.06 1.91 11.12
N PRO A 43 20.81 2.85 10.18
CA PRO A 43 19.51 2.94 9.53
C PRO A 43 19.24 1.68 8.73
N LYS A 44 18.01 1.19 8.77
CA LYS A 44 17.60 0.12 7.86
C LYS A 44 17.53 0.68 6.45
N ILE A 45 18.27 0.06 5.53
CA ILE A 45 18.19 0.36 4.10
C ILE A 45 17.42 -0.77 3.43
N ALA A 46 16.41 -0.42 2.63
CA ALA A 46 15.60 -1.36 1.87
C ALA A 46 15.67 -1.02 0.37
N LYS A 47 15.52 -2.02 -0.47
CA LYS A 47 15.41 -1.85 -1.92
C LYS A 47 13.93 -1.82 -2.31
N CYS A 48 13.50 -0.79 -3.03
CA CYS A 48 12.13 -0.68 -3.52
C CYS A 48 11.87 -1.76 -4.58
N GLN A 49 10.82 -2.54 -4.40
CA GLN A 49 10.45 -3.60 -5.35
C GLN A 49 9.86 -3.08 -6.67
N TYR A 50 9.53 -1.79 -6.73
CA TYR A 50 8.96 -1.17 -7.93
C TYR A 50 10.02 -0.45 -8.77
N CYS A 51 10.74 0.54 -8.21
CA CYS A 51 11.75 1.30 -8.95
C CYS A 51 13.17 0.72 -8.84
N GLY A 52 13.41 -0.23 -7.93
CA GLY A 52 14.73 -0.84 -7.74
C GLY A 52 15.72 -0.02 -6.89
N ASP A 53 15.36 1.21 -6.51
CA ASP A 53 16.24 2.10 -5.75
C ASP A 53 16.26 1.80 -4.26
N ASN A 54 17.38 2.12 -3.62
CA ASN A 54 17.49 2.03 -2.18
C ASN A 54 16.76 3.20 -1.48
N PHE A 55 16.15 2.92 -0.34
CA PHE A 55 15.48 3.92 0.49
C PHE A 55 15.55 3.55 1.97
N ILE A 56 15.31 4.53 2.83
CA ILE A 56 15.23 4.35 4.29
C ILE A 56 13.76 4.28 4.68
N PRO A 57 13.28 3.12 5.20
CA PRO A 57 11.91 2.99 5.67
C PRO A 57 11.62 3.92 6.84
N LYS A 58 10.49 4.61 6.83
CA LYS A 58 10.04 5.50 7.92
C LYS A 58 9.63 4.73 9.18
N THR A 59 9.40 3.43 9.07
CA THR A 59 8.91 2.58 10.16
C THR A 59 9.76 1.33 10.30
N GLN A 60 9.70 0.69 11.48
CA GLN A 60 10.35 -0.59 11.76
C GLN A 60 9.73 -1.76 10.97
N ARG A 61 8.49 -1.59 10.48
CA ARG A 61 7.79 -2.63 9.71
C ARG A 61 8.43 -2.82 8.34
N LYS A 62 8.33 -4.02 7.79
CA LYS A 62 8.81 -4.34 6.44
C LYS A 62 8.05 -3.47 5.43
N THR A 63 8.77 -2.59 4.75
CA THR A 63 8.25 -1.70 3.70
C THR A 63 8.85 -2.14 2.36
N LEU A 64 7.98 -2.43 1.39
CA LEU A 64 8.38 -2.98 0.08
C LEU A 64 8.60 -1.88 -0.97
N TYR A 65 7.99 -0.71 -0.79
CA TYR A 65 7.96 0.37 -1.76
C TYR A 65 8.35 1.70 -1.11
N CYS A 66 9.09 2.53 -1.84
CA CYS A 66 9.49 3.86 -1.39
C CYS A 66 8.38 4.90 -1.64
N ASP A 67 8.56 6.10 -1.05
CA ASP A 67 7.66 7.25 -1.22
C ASP A 67 8.08 8.18 -2.37
N ARG A 68 8.99 7.74 -3.29
CA ARG A 68 9.40 8.55 -4.43
C ARG A 68 8.28 8.68 -5.44
N ILE A 69 8.11 9.88 -5.98
CA ILE A 69 7.18 10.17 -7.07
C ILE A 69 7.78 9.59 -8.36
N VAL A 70 7.03 8.75 -9.07
CA VAL A 70 7.49 8.07 -10.29
C VAL A 70 6.65 8.44 -11.50
N LYS A 71 5.32 8.49 -11.36
CA LYS A 71 4.41 8.72 -12.48
C LYS A 71 3.18 9.50 -12.03
N ASP A 72 2.79 10.50 -12.82
CA ASP A 72 1.56 11.29 -12.61
C ASP A 72 1.39 11.82 -11.18
N GLY A 73 2.48 12.25 -10.55
CA GLY A 73 2.47 12.74 -9.17
C GLY A 73 2.28 11.64 -8.11
N LYS A 74 2.21 10.36 -8.48
CA LYS A 74 2.01 9.23 -7.57
C LYS A 74 3.32 8.59 -7.16
N THR A 75 3.38 8.13 -5.92
CA THR A 75 4.55 7.44 -5.37
C THR A 75 4.58 5.95 -5.72
N CYS A 76 5.78 5.32 -5.64
CA CYS A 76 5.92 3.87 -5.80
C CYS A 76 4.96 3.08 -4.91
N LYS A 77 4.74 3.55 -3.69
CA LYS A 77 3.82 2.93 -2.72
C LYS A 77 2.35 2.96 -3.16
N GLN A 78 1.96 3.98 -3.92
CA GLN A 78 0.60 4.12 -4.45
C GLN A 78 0.40 3.33 -5.75
N ILE A 79 1.41 3.29 -6.63
CA ILE A 79 1.28 2.67 -7.95
C ILE A 79 1.52 1.16 -7.90
N ALA A 80 2.56 0.71 -7.20
CA ALA A 80 3.01 -0.67 -7.25
C ALA A 80 1.93 -1.71 -6.87
N PRO A 81 1.12 -1.53 -5.81
CA PRO A 81 0.06 -2.48 -5.49
C PRO A 81 -0.97 -2.60 -6.60
N TYR A 82 -1.33 -1.47 -7.23
CA TYR A 82 -2.30 -1.45 -8.31
C TYR A 82 -1.76 -2.16 -9.57
N GLU A 83 -0.53 -1.86 -10.00
CA GLU A 83 0.07 -2.48 -11.17
C GLU A 83 0.34 -3.98 -10.96
N ASN A 84 0.78 -4.38 -9.77
CA ASN A 84 0.95 -5.78 -9.45
C ASN A 84 -0.38 -6.54 -9.49
N ARG A 85 -1.45 -5.94 -8.97
CA ARG A 85 -2.79 -6.53 -9.06
C ARG A 85 -3.26 -6.65 -10.51
N LYS A 86 -3.03 -5.61 -11.32
CA LYS A 86 -3.36 -5.63 -12.75
C LYS A 86 -2.59 -6.74 -13.50
N LYS A 87 -1.31 -6.91 -13.21
CA LYS A 87 -0.50 -8.01 -13.76
C LYS A 87 -1.03 -9.38 -13.34
N LEU A 88 -1.37 -9.56 -12.07
CA LEU A 88 -1.96 -10.81 -11.58
C LEU A 88 -3.31 -11.10 -12.25
N ALA A 89 -4.17 -10.10 -12.39
CA ALA A 89 -5.45 -10.26 -13.08
C ALA A 89 -5.28 -10.57 -14.58
N SER A 90 -4.24 -10.07 -15.25
CA SER A 90 -3.98 -10.39 -16.65
C SER A 90 -3.48 -11.83 -16.88
N THR A 91 -2.90 -12.47 -15.86
CA THR A 91 -2.37 -13.82 -15.94
C THR A 91 -3.28 -14.88 -15.30
N ASN A 92 -4.24 -14.45 -14.46
CA ASN A 92 -5.10 -15.36 -13.69
C ASN A 92 -6.58 -14.97 -13.85
N ARG A 93 -7.32 -15.84 -14.55
CA ARG A 93 -8.73 -15.64 -14.89
C ARG A 93 -9.63 -15.54 -13.66
N VAL A 94 -9.36 -16.30 -12.61
CA VAL A 94 -10.15 -16.27 -11.36
C VAL A 94 -10.00 -14.92 -10.65
N ILE A 95 -8.78 -14.37 -10.61
CA ILE A 95 -8.52 -13.05 -10.02
C ILE A 95 -9.20 -11.95 -10.84
N ALA A 96 -9.12 -12.03 -12.17
CA ALA A 96 -9.77 -11.09 -13.07
C ALA A 96 -11.29 -11.08 -12.87
N GLU A 97 -11.92 -12.26 -12.83
CA GLU A 97 -13.36 -12.39 -12.66
C GLU A 97 -13.80 -11.95 -11.24
N PHE A 98 -13.00 -12.22 -10.22
CA PHE A 98 -13.27 -11.72 -8.88
C PHE A 98 -13.34 -10.18 -8.84
N ASP A 99 -12.39 -9.50 -9.49
CA ASP A 99 -12.36 -8.03 -9.55
C ASP A 99 -13.53 -7.45 -10.35
N LEU A 100 -13.88 -8.09 -11.46
CA LEU A 100 -15.03 -7.71 -12.28
C LEU A 100 -16.36 -7.91 -11.55
N SER A 101 -16.56 -9.08 -10.95
CA SER A 101 -17.77 -9.43 -10.20
C SER A 101 -17.95 -8.55 -8.97
N LYS A 102 -16.87 -8.25 -8.25
CA LYS A 102 -16.89 -7.29 -7.15
C LYS A 102 -17.33 -5.90 -7.61
N GLY A 103 -16.83 -5.44 -8.76
CA GLY A 103 -17.27 -4.16 -9.34
C GLY A 103 -18.75 -4.14 -9.75
N ARG A 104 -19.26 -5.28 -10.25
CA ARG A 104 -20.70 -5.43 -10.58
C ARG A 104 -21.58 -5.38 -9.33
N MET A 105 -21.17 -6.10 -8.27
CA MET A 105 -21.90 -6.12 -7.00
C MET A 105 -21.90 -4.76 -6.30
N LEU A 106 -20.76 -4.05 -6.28
CA LEU A 106 -20.69 -2.69 -5.73
C LEU A 106 -21.63 -1.73 -6.45
N ARG A 107 -21.67 -1.77 -7.78
CA ARG A 107 -22.58 -0.91 -8.55
C ARG A 107 -24.07 -1.21 -8.26
N ARG A 108 -24.43 -2.47 -8.02
CA ARG A 108 -25.79 -2.84 -7.59
C ARG A 108 -26.12 -2.24 -6.23
N LEU A 109 -25.20 -2.36 -5.28
CA LEU A 109 -25.33 -1.81 -3.94
C LEU A 109 -25.45 -0.28 -3.96
N GLU A 110 -24.61 0.41 -4.73
CA GLU A 110 -24.64 1.87 -4.87
C GLU A 110 -25.97 2.35 -5.49
N ARG A 111 -26.51 1.62 -6.48
CA ARG A 111 -27.80 1.92 -7.10
C ARG A 111 -28.94 1.84 -6.09
N THR A 112 -28.98 0.79 -5.28
CA THR A 112 -29.99 0.59 -4.23
C THR A 112 -30.04 1.77 -3.26
N GLY A 113 -28.88 2.34 -2.90
CA GLY A 113 -28.78 3.50 -2.01
C GLY A 113 -29.28 4.82 -2.59
N ILE A 114 -29.18 5.01 -3.92
CA ILE A 114 -29.47 6.28 -4.60
C ILE A 114 -30.92 6.38 -5.04
N ASP A 115 -31.45 5.36 -5.73
CA ASP A 115 -32.71 5.47 -6.45
C ASP A 115 -33.95 5.06 -5.65
N LYS A 116 -33.78 4.42 -4.48
CA LYS A 116 -34.89 3.91 -3.62
C LYS A 116 -35.98 3.14 -4.37
N LYS A 117 -35.72 2.71 -5.60
CA LYS A 117 -36.59 1.87 -6.38
C LYS A 117 -36.22 0.42 -6.12
N GLU A 118 -37.15 -0.36 -5.60
CA GLU A 118 -37.02 -1.80 -5.48
C GLU A 118 -36.94 -2.39 -6.90
N SER A 119 -35.74 -2.78 -7.27
CA SER A 119 -35.47 -3.52 -8.51
C SER A 119 -35.05 -4.94 -8.14
N PRO A 120 -35.42 -5.97 -8.90
CA PRO A 120 -34.96 -7.34 -8.66
C PRO A 120 -33.43 -7.50 -8.75
N ILE A 121 -32.75 -6.45 -9.13
CA ILE A 121 -31.29 -6.38 -9.29
C ILE A 121 -30.60 -5.79 -8.05
N ASP A 122 -31.37 -5.09 -7.23
CA ASP A 122 -30.87 -4.41 -6.04
C ASP A 122 -30.50 -5.44 -4.99
N ILE A 123 -29.43 -5.13 -4.24
CA ILE A 123 -28.92 -6.03 -3.20
C ILE A 123 -28.76 -5.25 -1.89
N SER A 124 -28.95 -5.94 -0.78
CA SER A 124 -28.66 -5.40 0.53
C SER A 124 -27.16 -5.43 0.85
N ASP A 125 -26.73 -4.61 1.84
CA ASP A 125 -25.37 -4.69 2.38
C ASP A 125 -25.03 -6.10 2.88
N GLU A 126 -25.98 -6.79 3.50
CA GLU A 126 -25.82 -8.15 4.00
C GLU A 126 -25.58 -9.15 2.87
N ASP A 127 -26.30 -9.03 1.76
CA ASP A 127 -26.14 -9.90 0.59
C ASP A 127 -24.81 -9.66 -0.08
N PHE A 128 -24.38 -8.39 -0.17
CA PHE A 128 -23.06 -8.04 -0.68
C PHE A 128 -21.95 -8.62 0.19
N CYS A 129 -22.00 -8.47 1.51
CA CYS A 129 -21.02 -9.00 2.43
C CYS A 129 -20.95 -10.53 2.35
N ARG A 130 -22.10 -11.19 2.37
CA ARG A 130 -22.19 -12.66 2.26
C ARG A 130 -21.61 -13.20 0.95
N TRP A 131 -21.90 -12.53 -0.16
CA TRP A 131 -21.29 -12.88 -1.44
C TRP A 131 -19.77 -12.62 -1.44
N LEU A 132 -19.33 -11.49 -0.89
CA LEU A 132 -17.92 -11.12 -0.87
C LEU A 132 -17.07 -12.14 -0.07
N GLU A 133 -17.57 -12.61 1.06
CA GLU A 133 -16.93 -13.65 1.86
C GLU A 133 -16.80 -14.95 1.05
N LYS A 134 -17.90 -15.45 0.50
CA LYS A 134 -17.88 -16.67 -0.32
C LYS A 134 -16.95 -16.58 -1.52
N ALA A 135 -16.97 -15.45 -2.23
CA ALA A 135 -16.12 -15.21 -3.40
C ALA A 135 -14.64 -15.07 -3.01
N ALA A 136 -14.34 -14.43 -1.86
CA ALA A 136 -12.98 -14.32 -1.35
C ALA A 136 -12.42 -15.68 -0.91
N ASP A 137 -13.22 -16.51 -0.24
CA ASP A 137 -12.85 -17.85 0.17
C ASP A 137 -12.60 -18.75 -1.06
N ALA A 138 -13.50 -18.74 -2.04
CA ALA A 138 -13.32 -19.50 -3.28
C ALA A 138 -12.02 -19.11 -4.00
N LYS A 139 -11.73 -17.80 -4.11
CA LYS A 139 -10.46 -17.31 -4.67
C LYS A 139 -9.25 -17.80 -3.87
N ASN A 140 -9.30 -17.76 -2.54
CA ASN A 140 -8.21 -18.20 -1.67
C ASN A 140 -7.98 -19.72 -1.78
N HIS A 141 -9.04 -20.52 -1.81
CA HIS A 141 -8.99 -21.97 -2.03
C HIS A 141 -8.41 -22.33 -3.39
N TYR A 142 -8.80 -21.61 -4.45
CA TYR A 142 -8.19 -21.75 -5.76
C TYR A 142 -6.68 -21.43 -5.75
N LEU A 143 -6.28 -20.33 -5.13
CA LEU A 143 -4.86 -19.96 -5.01
C LEU A 143 -4.05 -20.95 -4.16
N ALA A 144 -4.68 -21.62 -3.21
CA ALA A 144 -4.10 -22.72 -2.43
C ALA A 144 -4.07 -24.06 -3.17
N GLY A 145 -4.70 -24.17 -4.36
CA GLY A 145 -4.79 -25.41 -5.14
C GLY A 145 -5.81 -26.41 -4.61
N THR A 146 -6.70 -26.02 -3.72
CA THR A 146 -7.75 -26.87 -3.12
C THR A 146 -9.08 -26.82 -3.87
N LEU A 147 -9.25 -25.87 -4.79
CA LEU A 147 -10.43 -25.70 -5.61
C LEU A 147 -10.01 -25.58 -7.09
N SER A 148 -10.77 -26.13 -8.01
CA SER A 148 -10.53 -26.00 -9.45
C SER A 148 -10.88 -24.59 -9.94
N GLU A 149 -10.35 -24.22 -11.13
CA GLU A 149 -10.67 -22.93 -11.74
C GLU A 149 -12.16 -22.80 -12.04
N GLU A 150 -12.77 -23.85 -12.55
CA GLU A 150 -14.18 -23.85 -12.94
C GLU A 150 -15.11 -23.70 -11.74
N GLU A 151 -14.86 -24.42 -10.65
CA GLU A 151 -15.62 -24.32 -9.41
C GLU A 151 -15.47 -22.92 -8.79
N ALA A 152 -14.26 -22.36 -8.76
CA ALA A 152 -14.02 -21.03 -8.26
C ALA A 152 -14.79 -19.98 -9.09
N LEU A 153 -14.76 -20.09 -10.42
CA LEU A 153 -15.48 -19.18 -11.31
C LEU A 153 -17.00 -19.28 -11.12
N GLN A 154 -17.58 -20.45 -10.91
CA GLN A 154 -19.01 -20.61 -10.63
C GLN A 154 -19.46 -19.88 -9.36
N ILE A 155 -18.63 -19.87 -8.32
CA ILE A 155 -18.94 -19.20 -7.06
C ILE A 155 -18.77 -17.67 -7.19
N ILE A 156 -17.74 -17.23 -7.93
CA ILE A 156 -17.35 -15.82 -8.02
C ILE A 156 -18.18 -15.07 -9.05
N HIS A 157 -18.55 -15.72 -10.15
CA HIS A 157 -19.16 -15.03 -11.29
C HIS A 157 -20.50 -14.39 -10.94
N VAL A 158 -20.61 -13.11 -11.26
CA VAL A 158 -21.85 -12.33 -11.19
C VAL A 158 -22.20 -11.88 -12.60
N PRO A 159 -23.35 -12.27 -13.16
CA PRO A 159 -23.72 -11.89 -14.53
C PRO A 159 -23.87 -10.37 -14.67
N THR A 160 -23.52 -9.91 -15.85
CA THR A 160 -23.77 -8.51 -16.26
C THR A 160 -25.27 -8.39 -16.52
N ILE A 161 -25.89 -7.37 -15.94
CA ILE A 161 -27.28 -7.06 -16.23
C ILE A 161 -27.27 -6.27 -17.54
N GLN A 162 -27.97 -6.78 -18.53
CA GLN A 162 -28.27 -6.02 -19.72
C GLN A 162 -29.43 -5.08 -19.35
N GLU A 163 -29.19 -3.77 -19.47
CA GLU A 163 -30.23 -2.73 -19.33
C GLU A 163 -31.21 -2.79 -20.48
#